data_dc8c54ecd78e56f210549a08cd9e26fc
#
_entry.id   dc8c54ecd78e56f210549a08cd9e26fc
#
_cell.length_a   1.000
_cell.length_b   1.000
_cell.length_c   1.000
_cell.angle_alpha   90.00
_cell.angle_beta   90.00
_cell.angle_gamma   90.00
#
_symmetry.space_group_name_H-M   'P 1'
#
loop_
_entity.id
_entity.type
_entity.pdbx_description
1 polymer ?
#
loop_
_entity_poly.entity_id
_entity_poly.type
_entity_poly.pdbx_seq_one_letter_code
_entity_poly.pdbx_strand_id
1 'polypeptide(L)'
;MANFELKVKEIIADQLSVQVSDVKDSASFGQDLGVDSLAKVELLMRLEGEFAIDIPDEVAADIATVHQAIDYISAATPHRVAKRSAPQRHH
;
A
#
# COMPACT_ATOMS: atom_id res chain seq x y z
N MET A 1 -11.22 8.26 -8.49
CA MET A 1 -11.28 7.89 -8.55
C MET A 1 -10.42 6.87 -8.65
N ALA A 2 -10.37 6.24 -9.18
CA ALA A 2 -9.69 5.12 -9.26
C ALA A 2 -8.26 5.17 -9.29
N ASN A 3 -7.73 6.26 -9.26
CA ASN A 3 -6.31 6.45 -9.29
C ASN A 3 -5.59 5.98 -8.06
N PHE A 4 -6.33 5.78 -6.97
CA PHE A 4 -5.70 5.33 -5.75
C PHE A 4 -5.04 3.95 -5.91
N GLU A 5 -5.80 3.00 -6.45
CA GLU A 5 -5.25 1.66 -6.68
C GLU A 5 -4.11 1.69 -7.67
N LEU A 6 -4.27 2.45 -8.73
CA LEU A 6 -3.22 2.56 -9.72
C LEU A 6 -1.97 3.18 -9.11
N LYS A 7 -2.14 4.18 -8.27
CA LYS A 7 -0.99 4.82 -7.62
C LYS A 7 -0.22 3.82 -6.78
N VAL A 8 -0.92 3.00 -6.00
CA VAL A 8 -0.26 1.97 -5.19
C VAL A 8 0.50 1.01 -6.09
N LYS A 9 -0.14 0.55 -7.17
CA LYS A 9 0.50 -0.39 -8.07
C LYS A 9 1.71 0.21 -8.76
N GLU A 10 1.63 1.48 -9.11
CA GLU A 10 2.77 2.16 -9.74
C GLU A 10 3.96 2.24 -8.81
N ILE A 11 3.70 2.53 -7.53
CA ILE A 11 4.77 2.59 -6.55
C ILE A 11 5.40 1.22 -6.36
N ILE A 12 4.57 0.18 -6.28
CA ILE A 12 5.08 -1.18 -6.16
C ILE A 12 5.92 -1.55 -7.37
N ALA A 13 5.42 -1.25 -8.55
CA ALA A 13 6.13 -1.58 -9.78
C ALA A 13 7.48 -0.87 -9.85
N ASP A 14 7.50 0.40 -9.48
CA ASP A 14 8.72 1.17 -9.48
C ASP A 14 9.73 0.61 -8.47
N GLN A 15 9.26 0.30 -7.28
CA GLN A 15 10.14 -0.21 -6.24
C GLN A 15 10.75 -1.56 -6.61
N LEU A 16 9.98 -2.40 -7.29
CA LEU A 16 10.43 -3.75 -7.63
C LEU A 16 11.00 -3.85 -9.03
N SER A 17 11.00 -2.76 -9.78
CA SER A 17 11.52 -2.72 -11.16
C SER A 17 10.77 -3.69 -12.07
N VAL A 18 9.46 -3.74 -11.91
CA VAL A 18 8.59 -4.53 -12.77
C VAL A 18 7.58 -3.60 -13.42
N GLN A 19 6.79 -4.14 -14.33
CA GLN A 19 5.76 -3.33 -14.98
C GLN A 19 4.50 -3.29 -14.13
N VAL A 20 3.76 -2.20 -14.25
CA VAL A 20 2.51 -2.07 -13.51
C VAL A 20 1.57 -3.23 -13.86
N SER A 21 1.59 -3.67 -15.10
CA SER A 21 0.73 -4.79 -15.52
C SER A 21 1.06 -6.09 -14.82
N ASP A 22 2.27 -6.20 -14.25
CA ASP A 22 2.64 -7.37 -13.46
C ASP A 22 2.15 -7.31 -12.02
N VAL A 23 1.71 -6.14 -11.59
CA VAL A 23 1.27 -5.95 -10.20
C VAL A 23 -0.24 -6.12 -10.16
N LYS A 24 -0.66 -7.38 -10.10
CA LYS A 24 -2.09 -7.70 -10.08
C LYS A 24 -2.61 -7.76 -8.67
N ASP A 25 -3.90 -7.52 -8.51
CA ASP A 25 -4.51 -7.53 -7.18
C ASP A 25 -4.25 -8.83 -6.45
N SER A 26 -4.33 -9.95 -7.15
CA SER A 26 -4.16 -11.25 -6.53
C SER A 26 -2.70 -11.67 -6.40
N ALA A 27 -1.77 -10.88 -6.91
CA ALA A 27 -0.35 -11.24 -6.84
C ALA A 27 0.13 -11.26 -5.40
N SER A 28 0.84 -12.32 -5.03
CA SER A 28 1.46 -12.35 -3.71
C SER A 28 2.86 -11.75 -3.82
N PHE A 29 3.24 -11.04 -2.77
CA PHE A 29 4.55 -10.40 -2.78
C PHE A 29 5.67 -11.44 -2.84
N GLY A 30 5.54 -12.50 -2.06
CA GLY A 30 6.60 -13.49 -2.01
C GLY A 30 6.65 -14.39 -3.23
N GLN A 31 5.51 -14.96 -3.60
CA GLN A 31 5.50 -15.97 -4.65
C GLN A 31 5.47 -15.37 -6.04
N ASP A 32 4.62 -14.39 -6.25
CA ASP A 32 4.42 -13.85 -7.59
C ASP A 32 5.40 -12.75 -7.94
N LEU A 33 5.78 -11.94 -6.95
CA LEU A 33 6.64 -10.80 -7.21
C LEU A 33 8.06 -10.99 -6.70
N GLY A 34 8.32 -12.10 -6.02
CA GLY A 34 9.67 -12.42 -5.57
C GLY A 34 10.20 -11.50 -4.48
N VAL A 35 9.32 -10.95 -3.66
CA VAL A 35 9.70 -9.98 -2.64
C VAL A 35 9.99 -10.73 -1.33
N ASP A 36 11.22 -10.64 -0.84
CA ASP A 36 11.53 -11.25 0.46
C ASP A 36 11.10 -10.30 1.58
N SER A 37 11.33 -10.71 2.83
CA SER A 37 10.86 -9.95 3.97
C SER A 37 11.46 -8.55 4.03
N LEU A 38 12.73 -8.42 3.75
CA LEU A 38 13.37 -7.12 3.80
C LEU A 38 12.84 -6.21 2.71
N ALA A 39 12.72 -6.72 1.50
CA ALA A 39 12.21 -5.94 0.40
C ALA A 39 10.77 -5.51 0.66
N LYS A 40 9.99 -6.38 1.30
CA LYS A 40 8.62 -6.03 1.64
C LYS A 40 8.57 -4.89 2.65
N VAL A 41 9.43 -4.94 3.67
CA VAL A 41 9.49 -3.87 4.65
C VAL A 41 9.84 -2.55 3.97
N GLU A 42 10.82 -2.56 3.09
CA GLU A 42 11.22 -1.35 2.39
C GLU A 42 10.09 -0.81 1.52
N LEU A 43 9.38 -1.70 0.84
CA LEU A 43 8.26 -1.29 0.00
C LEU A 43 7.15 -0.66 0.85
N LEU A 44 6.82 -1.29 1.98
CA LEU A 44 5.77 -0.76 2.83
C LEU A 44 6.17 0.56 3.45
N MET A 45 7.44 0.74 3.77
CA MET A 45 7.92 2.03 4.28
C MET A 45 7.76 3.12 3.23
N ARG A 46 8.02 2.80 1.98
CA ARG A 46 7.83 3.76 0.91
C ARG A 46 6.35 4.14 0.79
N LEU A 47 5.47 3.14 0.89
CA LEU A 47 4.04 3.41 0.83
C LEU A 47 3.57 4.27 2.00
N GLU A 48 4.16 4.04 3.18
CA GLU A 48 3.86 4.90 4.34
C GLU A 48 4.18 6.35 4.03
N GLY A 49 5.33 6.59 3.44
CA GLY A 49 5.71 7.95 3.11
C GLY A 49 4.85 8.57 2.02
N GLU A 50 4.50 7.79 1.02
CA GLU A 50 3.73 8.31 -0.11
C GLU A 50 2.30 8.66 0.29
N PHE A 51 1.72 7.92 1.22
CA PHE A 51 0.33 8.12 1.61
C PHE A 51 0.18 8.73 2.99
N ALA A 52 1.30 9.03 3.65
CA ALA A 52 1.31 9.64 4.98
C ALA A 52 0.51 8.81 5.98
N ILE A 53 0.74 7.50 5.97
CA ILE A 53 0.08 6.57 6.89
C ILE A 53 1.13 5.78 7.63
N ASP A 54 0.67 5.04 8.62
CA ASP A 54 1.54 4.20 9.44
C ASP A 54 1.10 2.75 9.27
N ILE A 55 2.05 1.87 8.98
CA ILE A 55 1.77 0.44 8.84
C ILE A 55 2.52 -0.29 9.94
N PRO A 56 1.84 -0.63 11.05
CA PRO A 56 2.51 -1.34 12.15
C PRO A 56 3.06 -2.68 11.69
N ASP A 57 4.07 -3.16 12.40
CA ASP A 57 4.73 -4.41 12.02
C ASP A 57 3.77 -5.59 11.96
N GLU A 58 2.81 -5.66 12.88
CA GLU A 58 1.89 -6.78 12.86
C GLU A 58 0.96 -6.72 11.66
N VAL A 59 0.63 -5.53 11.19
CA VAL A 59 -0.17 -5.40 9.97
C VAL A 59 0.69 -5.77 8.77
N ALA A 60 1.93 -5.31 8.76
CA ALA A 60 2.84 -5.62 7.66
C ALA A 60 3.02 -7.13 7.51
N ALA A 61 3.08 -7.85 8.62
CA ALA A 61 3.23 -9.30 8.58
C ALA A 61 2.03 -9.99 7.93
N ASP A 62 0.85 -9.39 8.06
CA ASP A 62 -0.36 -9.97 7.50
C ASP A 62 -0.58 -9.60 6.04
N ILE A 63 0.11 -8.59 5.54
CA ILE A 63 -0.05 -8.18 4.15
C ILE A 63 0.76 -9.11 3.27
N ALA A 64 0.08 -9.98 2.56
CA ALA A 64 0.73 -10.98 1.71
C ALA A 64 0.50 -10.72 0.23
N THR A 65 -0.56 -10.01 -0.14
CA THR A 65 -0.89 -9.76 -1.54
C THR A 65 -1.05 -8.27 -1.80
N VAL A 66 -1.01 -7.92 -3.08
CA VAL A 66 -1.23 -6.54 -3.52
C VAL A 66 -2.60 -6.05 -3.05
N HIS A 67 -3.61 -6.89 -3.18
CA HIS A 67 -4.96 -6.52 -2.76
C HIS A 67 -5.02 -6.15 -1.28
N GLN A 68 -4.35 -6.93 -0.44
CA GLN A 68 -4.34 -6.64 1.00
C GLN A 68 -3.65 -5.31 1.30
N ALA A 69 -2.57 -5.02 0.58
CA ALA A 69 -1.89 -3.75 0.76
C ALA A 69 -2.79 -2.58 0.35
N ILE A 70 -3.47 -2.72 -0.79
CA ILE A 70 -4.37 -1.67 -1.26
C ILE A 70 -5.50 -1.45 -0.27
N ASP A 71 -6.08 -2.54 0.23
CA ASP A 71 -7.18 -2.43 1.19
C ASP A 71 -6.75 -1.70 2.45
N TYR A 72 -5.60 -2.07 3.00
CA TYR A 72 -5.14 -1.42 4.22
C TYR A 72 -4.86 0.05 3.98
N ILE A 73 -4.15 0.37 2.91
CA ILE A 73 -3.78 1.75 2.61
C ILE A 73 -5.03 2.58 2.35
N SER A 74 -5.99 2.01 1.63
CA SER A 74 -7.24 2.70 1.35
C SER A 74 -7.98 3.04 2.64
N ALA A 75 -8.02 2.10 3.57
CA ALA A 75 -8.71 2.32 4.83
C ALA A 75 -7.97 3.32 5.72
N ALA A 76 -6.65 3.35 5.65
CA ALA A 76 -5.84 4.19 6.52
C ALA A 76 -5.64 5.59 5.97
N THR A 77 -5.73 5.77 4.66
CA THR A 77 -5.48 7.07 4.05
C THR A 77 -6.71 7.96 4.17
N PRO A 78 -6.58 9.18 4.72
CA PRO A 78 -7.73 10.08 4.77
C PRO A 78 -8.07 10.53 3.37
N HIS A 79 -9.27 10.20 2.96
CA HIS A 79 -9.70 10.59 1.65
C HIS A 79 -10.30 11.95 1.73
N ARG A 80 -10.29 12.50 0.93
CA ARG A 80 -10.88 13.64 0.99
C ARG A 80 -11.95 13.87 1.69
N VAL A 81 -12.37 13.85 2.13
CA VAL A 81 -13.07 13.95 2.65
C VAL A 81 -13.44 14.25 3.47
N ALA A 82 -13.43 14.43 3.56
CA ALA A 82 -13.66 14.58 4.18
C ALA A 82 -13.90 15.18 4.82
N LYS A 83 -14.10 15.59 4.75
CA LYS A 83 -14.21 16.07 5.18
C LYS A 83 -14.31 16.31 6.22
N ARG A 84 -14.46 16.61 6.35
CA ARG A 84 -14.45 16.78 7.16
C ARG A 84 -14.09 16.66 8.13
N SER A 85 -14.08 16.88 8.22
CA SER A 85 -13.61 16.78 9.07
C SER A 85 -13.22 16.53 9.94
N ALA A 86 -13.21 16.93 10.22
CA ALA A 86 -12.64 16.74 11.00
C ALA A 86 -12.30 16.34 11.87
N PRO A 87 -12.27 16.54 12.25
CA PRO A 87 -11.63 16.23 13.05
C PRO A 87 -11.33 15.54 13.77
N GLN A 88 -11.31 15.66 13.65
CA GLN A 88 -10.93 15.07 14.17
C GLN A 88 -10.32 14.61 14.91
N ARG A 89 -10.40 14.95 15.23
CA ARG A 89 -9.76 14.62 15.82
C ARG A 89 -9.35 14.38 16.58
N HIS A 90 -9.60 14.73 16.57
CA HIS A 90 -9.11 14.44 17.08
C HIS A 90 -8.80 14.28 17.60
N HIS A 91 -9.07 14.72 17.71
CA HIS A 91 -8.66 14.44 18.06
C HIS A 91 -8.39 14.09 18.36
#